data_0fcc3263f6bab07ae7894eb6dc03807a
#
_entry.id   0fcc3263f6bab07ae7894eb6dc03807a
#
_cell.length_a   1.000
_cell.length_b   1.000
_cell.length_c   1.000
_cell.angle_alpha   90.00
_cell.angle_beta   90.00
_cell.angle_gamma   90.00
#
_symmetry.space_group_name_H-M   'P 1'
#
loop_
_entity.id
_entity.type
_entity.pdbx_description
1 polymer ?
#
loop_
_entity_poly.entity_id
_entity_poly.type
_entity_poly.pdbx_seq_one_letter_code
_entity_poly.pdbx_strand_id
1 'polypeptide(L)'
;MSGKVVVNRSMSLDGFIAGPDDTMDWVFDIVAPDEFPEIAAATGAMLIGRRTYEVGKKMEAEDSSAGEYPFSGPMFVLTHEPPDPPDPEVTFLTGDIDEAVVTALDAAGGKNLEILGADVAAQCLQRGLVDEILVYVLPVLLGDGIRFSSPGLARIDLEPLDSTRSGAVTILRFRVRKQSSR
;
A
#
# COMPACT_ATOMS: atom_id res chain seq x y z
N MET A 1 20.94 -3.04 8.68
CA MET A 1 19.92 -1.98 8.95
C MET A 1 18.56 -2.62 8.73
N SER A 2 17.60 -2.42 9.63
CA SER A 2 16.23 -2.88 9.47
C SER A 2 15.58 -2.10 8.33
N GLY A 3 14.76 -2.77 7.49
CA GLY A 3 13.94 -2.11 6.49
C GLY A 3 12.95 -1.13 7.12
N LYS A 4 12.31 -0.33 6.29
CA LYS A 4 11.27 0.64 6.72
C LYS A 4 9.89 0.07 6.44
N VAL A 5 8.91 0.50 7.22
CA VAL A 5 7.49 0.31 6.93
C VAL A 5 7.01 1.49 6.09
N VAL A 6 6.60 1.22 4.85
CA VAL A 6 6.26 2.24 3.84
C VAL A 6 4.82 2.06 3.40
N VAL A 7 4.00 3.10 3.52
CA VAL A 7 2.71 3.17 2.84
C VAL A 7 2.96 3.68 1.43
N ASN A 8 2.69 2.84 0.44
CA ASN A 8 2.90 3.15 -0.98
C ASN A 8 1.56 3.11 -1.73
N ARG A 9 1.21 4.19 -2.46
CA ARG A 9 -0.08 4.29 -3.16
C ARG A 9 -0.07 5.24 -4.33
N SER A 10 -0.82 4.85 -5.38
CA SER A 10 -1.35 5.79 -6.37
C SER A 10 -2.57 6.51 -5.78
N MET A 11 -2.71 7.80 -6.10
CA MET A 11 -3.79 8.64 -5.60
C MET A 11 -4.24 9.63 -6.68
N SER A 12 -5.55 9.78 -6.85
CA SER A 12 -6.11 10.87 -7.65
C SER A 12 -5.82 12.23 -7.03
N LEU A 13 -5.87 13.29 -7.81
CA LEU A 13 -5.62 14.64 -7.30
C LEU A 13 -6.60 15.05 -6.19
N ASP A 14 -7.82 14.52 -6.20
CA ASP A 14 -8.85 14.75 -5.17
C ASP A 14 -8.83 13.75 -4.02
N GLY A 15 -7.78 12.89 -3.91
CA GLY A 15 -7.46 12.14 -2.72
C GLY A 15 -8.05 10.72 -2.64
N PHE A 16 -8.39 10.10 -3.75
CA PHE A 16 -8.88 8.72 -3.80
C PHE A 16 -7.78 7.76 -4.24
N ILE A 17 -7.75 6.56 -3.66
CA ILE A 17 -6.82 5.47 -4.00
C ILE A 17 -7.48 4.35 -4.81
N ALA A 18 -8.79 4.32 -4.85
CA ALA A 18 -9.61 3.51 -5.75
C ALA A 18 -10.88 4.29 -6.08
N GLY A 19 -11.46 4.05 -7.24
CA GLY A 19 -12.75 4.60 -7.63
C GLY A 19 -13.92 3.88 -6.93
N PRO A 20 -15.18 4.22 -7.30
CA PRO A 20 -16.34 3.47 -6.87
C PRO A 20 -16.19 1.98 -7.25
N ASP A 21 -16.74 1.09 -6.40
CA ASP A 21 -16.67 -0.37 -6.59
C ASP A 21 -15.23 -0.92 -6.69
N ASP A 22 -14.29 -0.25 -6.02
CA ASP A 22 -12.85 -0.60 -5.97
C ASP A 22 -12.14 -0.56 -7.33
N THR A 23 -12.64 0.22 -8.29
CA THR A 23 -12.05 0.32 -9.62
C THR A 23 -10.65 0.94 -9.60
N MET A 24 -9.72 0.32 -10.33
CA MET A 24 -8.30 0.71 -10.39
C MET A 24 -7.81 1.02 -11.82
N ASP A 25 -8.66 0.88 -12.83
CA ASP A 25 -8.30 1.03 -14.26
C ASP A 25 -7.64 2.38 -14.56
N TRP A 26 -8.12 3.44 -13.92
CA TRP A 26 -7.59 4.79 -14.01
C TRP A 26 -6.10 4.92 -13.64
N VAL A 27 -5.57 4.00 -12.83
CA VAL A 27 -4.14 3.96 -12.50
C VAL A 27 -3.36 3.43 -13.68
N PHE A 28 -3.81 2.32 -14.26
CA PHE A 28 -3.13 1.62 -15.35
C PHE A 28 -3.21 2.37 -16.68
N ASP A 29 -4.22 3.24 -16.85
CA ASP A 29 -4.29 4.17 -17.99
C ASP A 29 -3.14 5.20 -18.00
N ILE A 30 -2.50 5.45 -16.85
CA ILE A 30 -1.50 6.51 -16.67
C ILE A 30 -0.12 5.95 -16.31
N VAL A 31 -0.08 4.87 -15.53
CA VAL A 31 1.15 4.29 -14.97
C VAL A 31 1.34 2.88 -15.53
N ALA A 32 2.45 2.65 -16.21
CA ALA A 32 2.82 1.30 -16.62
C ALA A 32 3.24 0.46 -15.37
N PRO A 33 2.95 -0.84 -15.34
CA PRO A 33 3.29 -1.70 -14.19
C PRO A 33 4.78 -1.70 -13.81
N ASP A 34 5.65 -1.49 -14.77
CA ASP A 34 7.11 -1.50 -14.62
C ASP A 34 7.75 -0.09 -14.58
N GLU A 35 6.94 0.97 -14.43
CA GLU A 35 7.42 2.36 -14.48
C GLU A 35 8.37 2.72 -13.32
N PHE A 36 8.25 2.02 -12.17
CA PHE A 36 9.04 2.32 -10.96
C PHE A 36 9.79 1.08 -10.44
N PRO A 37 10.75 0.52 -11.19
CA PRO A 37 11.43 -0.73 -10.83
C PRO A 37 12.25 -0.61 -9.53
N GLU A 38 12.69 0.59 -9.16
CA GLU A 38 13.44 0.84 -7.92
C GLU A 38 12.59 0.60 -6.68
N ILE A 39 11.28 0.78 -6.74
CA ILE A 39 10.37 0.51 -5.64
C ILE A 39 10.28 -0.99 -5.41
N ALA A 40 10.01 -1.75 -6.48
CA ALA A 40 9.98 -3.22 -6.39
C ALA A 40 11.33 -3.78 -5.88
N ALA A 41 12.45 -3.22 -6.32
CA ALA A 41 13.78 -3.62 -5.84
C ALA A 41 14.03 -3.31 -4.36
N ALA A 42 13.45 -2.23 -3.84
CA ALA A 42 13.56 -1.83 -2.43
C ALA A 42 12.59 -2.58 -1.51
N THR A 43 11.53 -3.20 -2.05
CA THR A 43 10.50 -3.92 -1.31
C THR A 43 10.95 -5.36 -1.04
N GLY A 44 10.82 -5.80 0.20
CA GLY A 44 11.14 -7.15 0.64
C GLY A 44 9.93 -8.00 1.01
N ALA A 45 8.84 -7.35 1.42
CA ALA A 45 7.55 -7.99 1.72
C ALA A 45 6.41 -6.99 1.55
N MET A 46 5.18 -7.50 1.41
CA MET A 46 3.95 -6.72 1.39
C MET A 46 2.99 -7.18 2.48
N LEU A 47 2.30 -6.22 3.10
CA LEU A 47 1.18 -6.47 4.01
C LEU A 47 -0.05 -5.73 3.48
N ILE A 48 -1.10 -6.48 3.20
CA ILE A 48 -2.34 -5.99 2.63
C ILE A 48 -3.55 -6.43 3.46
N GLY A 49 -4.67 -5.72 3.33
CA GLY A 49 -5.93 -6.15 3.90
C GLY A 49 -6.69 -7.12 2.99
N ARG A 50 -7.68 -7.84 3.57
CA ARG A 50 -8.53 -8.78 2.84
C ARG A 50 -9.16 -8.16 1.58
N ARG A 51 -9.76 -6.95 1.68
CA ARG A 51 -10.39 -6.29 0.53
C ARG A 51 -9.41 -6.04 -0.60
N THR A 52 -8.20 -5.59 -0.30
CA THR A 52 -7.14 -5.37 -1.30
C THR A 52 -6.74 -6.67 -1.98
N TYR A 53 -6.64 -7.77 -1.21
CA TYR A 53 -6.39 -9.11 -1.75
C TYR A 53 -7.51 -9.57 -2.70
N GLU A 54 -8.77 -9.42 -2.29
CA GLU A 54 -9.94 -9.80 -3.10
C GLU A 54 -10.02 -8.99 -4.41
N VAL A 55 -9.72 -7.69 -4.36
CA VAL A 55 -9.64 -6.83 -5.55
C VAL A 55 -8.51 -7.29 -6.49
N GLY A 56 -7.32 -7.59 -5.96
CA GLY A 56 -6.22 -8.14 -6.75
C GLY A 56 -6.60 -9.43 -7.46
N LYS A 57 -7.20 -10.39 -6.74
CA LYS A 57 -7.66 -11.66 -7.34
C LYS A 57 -8.75 -11.46 -8.40
N LYS A 58 -9.65 -10.51 -8.23
CA LYS A 58 -10.67 -10.16 -9.24
C LYS A 58 -10.00 -9.61 -10.50
N MET A 59 -9.04 -8.69 -10.35
CA MET A 59 -8.32 -8.11 -11.48
C MET A 59 -7.52 -9.18 -12.26
N GLU A 60 -6.81 -10.08 -11.56
CA GLU A 60 -6.11 -11.22 -12.19
C GLU A 60 -7.05 -12.12 -12.99
N ALA A 61 -8.29 -12.32 -12.51
CA ALA A 61 -9.28 -13.15 -13.18
C ALA A 61 -9.92 -12.48 -14.42
N GLU A 62 -10.06 -11.15 -14.39
CA GLU A 62 -10.68 -10.38 -15.49
C GLU A 62 -9.68 -10.07 -16.61
N ASP A 63 -8.43 -9.81 -16.29
CA ASP A 63 -7.38 -9.55 -17.28
C ASP A 63 -6.01 -10.06 -16.76
N SER A 64 -5.55 -11.19 -17.29
CA SER A 64 -4.24 -11.73 -16.98
C SER A 64 -3.07 -10.82 -17.44
N SER A 65 -3.33 -9.79 -18.23
CA SER A 65 -2.38 -8.76 -18.64
C SER A 65 -2.45 -7.48 -17.80
N ALA A 66 -3.51 -7.31 -16.99
CA ALA A 66 -3.65 -6.19 -16.06
C ALA A 66 -2.67 -6.37 -14.89
N GLY A 67 -1.42 -6.11 -15.18
CA GLY A 67 -0.38 -5.80 -14.23
C GLY A 67 -0.10 -6.87 -13.18
N GLU A 68 0.70 -7.87 -13.51
CA GLU A 68 1.58 -8.43 -12.49
C GLU A 68 2.27 -7.26 -11.79
N TYR A 69 1.85 -6.94 -10.57
CA TYR A 69 2.65 -6.05 -9.73
C TYR A 69 4.06 -6.63 -9.70
N PRO A 70 5.11 -5.88 -10.08
CA PRO A 70 6.44 -6.43 -10.32
C PRO A 70 7.15 -6.81 -9.02
N PHE A 71 6.46 -7.57 -8.17
CA PHE A 71 6.93 -8.03 -6.88
C PHE A 71 6.66 -9.52 -6.69
N SER A 72 7.72 -10.28 -6.47
CA SER A 72 7.69 -11.74 -6.29
C SER A 72 8.07 -12.18 -4.87
N GLY A 73 8.10 -11.28 -3.91
CA GLY A 73 8.45 -11.57 -2.52
C GLY A 73 7.25 -12.03 -1.67
N PRO A 74 7.48 -12.25 -0.37
CA PRO A 74 6.43 -12.64 0.58
C PRO A 74 5.28 -11.63 0.62
N MET A 75 4.03 -12.12 0.48
CA MET A 75 2.81 -11.33 0.63
C MET A 75 2.01 -11.85 1.82
N PHE A 76 1.62 -10.94 2.69
CA PHE A 76 0.83 -11.19 3.89
C PHE A 76 -0.53 -10.52 3.76
N VAL A 77 -1.58 -11.26 4.10
CA VAL A 77 -2.96 -10.76 4.10
C VAL A 77 -3.48 -10.75 5.53
N LEU A 78 -3.73 -9.58 6.09
CA LEU A 78 -4.36 -9.46 7.41
C LEU A 78 -5.86 -9.59 7.27
N THR A 79 -6.44 -10.60 7.94
CA THR A 79 -7.88 -10.89 7.92
C THR A 79 -8.31 -11.61 9.18
N HIS A 80 -9.56 -11.43 9.58
CA HIS A 80 -10.16 -12.22 10.68
C HIS A 80 -10.60 -13.62 10.22
N GLU A 81 -10.87 -13.78 8.94
CA GLU A 81 -11.39 -15.01 8.35
C GLU A 81 -10.59 -15.35 7.08
N PRO A 82 -9.53 -16.16 7.20
CA PRO A 82 -8.81 -16.67 6.03
C PRO A 82 -9.75 -17.52 5.14
N PRO A 83 -9.53 -17.53 3.81
CA PRO A 83 -10.29 -18.42 2.93
C PRO A 83 -9.98 -19.90 3.24
N ASP A 84 -10.92 -20.76 2.94
CA ASP A 84 -10.77 -22.22 3.04
C ASP A 84 -11.16 -22.88 1.69
N PRO A 85 -10.20 -23.50 0.95
CA PRO A 85 -8.78 -23.62 1.29
C PRO A 85 -8.03 -22.30 1.15
N PRO A 86 -6.93 -22.12 1.91
CA PRO A 86 -6.10 -20.92 1.80
C PRO A 86 -5.35 -20.88 0.47
N ASP A 87 -5.15 -19.67 -0.06
CA ASP A 87 -4.30 -19.45 -1.23
C ASP A 87 -2.83 -19.75 -0.87
N PRO A 88 -2.16 -20.70 -1.57
CA PRO A 88 -0.78 -21.08 -1.27
C PRO A 88 0.26 -19.98 -1.59
N GLU A 89 -0.10 -18.97 -2.38
CA GLU A 89 0.80 -17.89 -2.80
C GLU A 89 0.96 -16.79 -1.76
N VAL A 90 0.06 -16.74 -0.75
CA VAL A 90 0.07 -15.71 0.28
C VAL A 90 0.00 -16.30 1.69
N THR A 91 0.50 -15.57 2.66
CA THR A 91 0.40 -15.92 4.09
C THR A 91 -0.72 -15.12 4.74
N PHE A 92 -1.75 -15.81 5.24
CA PHE A 92 -2.83 -15.17 5.98
C PHE A 92 -2.46 -15.00 7.45
N LEU A 93 -2.63 -13.78 7.97
CA LEU A 93 -2.41 -13.42 9.37
C LEU A 93 -3.76 -13.05 10.02
N THR A 94 -4.01 -13.58 11.21
CA THR A 94 -5.27 -13.41 11.96
C THR A 94 -5.03 -12.77 13.33
N GLY A 95 -4.06 -11.94 13.47
CA GLY A 95 -3.70 -11.34 14.74
C GLY A 95 -3.89 -9.84 14.79
N ASP A 96 -3.20 -9.24 15.74
CA ASP A 96 -3.09 -7.79 15.88
C ASP A 96 -2.18 -7.21 14.79
N ILE A 97 -2.42 -5.94 14.45
CA ILE A 97 -1.66 -5.25 13.40
C ILE A 97 -0.18 -5.09 13.76
N ASP A 98 0.15 -4.90 15.05
CA ASP A 98 1.55 -4.76 15.50
C ASP A 98 2.31 -6.08 15.24
N GLU A 99 1.72 -7.23 15.57
CA GLU A 99 2.31 -8.55 15.33
C GLU A 99 2.43 -8.85 13.83
N ALA A 100 1.41 -8.46 13.05
CA ALA A 100 1.41 -8.63 11.60
C ALA A 100 2.54 -7.82 10.94
N VAL A 101 2.75 -6.57 11.35
CA VAL A 101 3.83 -5.73 10.86
C VAL A 101 5.19 -6.30 11.21
N VAL A 102 5.40 -6.77 12.46
CA VAL A 102 6.66 -7.39 12.88
C VAL A 102 6.96 -8.63 12.03
N THR A 103 5.98 -9.51 11.87
CA THR A 103 6.12 -10.75 11.08
C THR A 103 6.48 -10.45 9.62
N ALA A 104 5.76 -9.52 9.00
CA ALA A 104 5.99 -9.18 7.61
C ALA A 104 7.30 -8.42 7.39
N LEU A 105 7.70 -7.54 8.34
CA LEU A 105 8.97 -6.81 8.26
C LEU A 105 10.18 -7.73 8.45
N ASP A 106 10.09 -8.73 9.31
CA ASP A 106 11.13 -9.75 9.46
C ASP A 106 11.30 -10.55 8.16
N ALA A 107 10.19 -10.93 7.51
CA ALA A 107 10.22 -11.62 6.22
C ALA A 107 10.77 -10.75 5.08
N ALA A 108 10.75 -9.42 5.21
CA ALA A 108 11.32 -8.50 4.23
C ALA A 108 12.85 -8.59 4.11
N GLY A 109 13.54 -9.30 5.00
CA GLY A 109 14.96 -9.61 4.89
C GLY A 109 15.87 -8.37 4.89
N GLY A 110 15.51 -7.32 5.63
CA GLY A 110 16.23 -6.05 5.70
C GLY A 110 15.85 -5.02 4.65
N LYS A 111 14.99 -5.37 3.69
CA LYS A 111 14.34 -4.46 2.76
C LYS A 111 13.06 -3.86 3.38
N ASN A 112 12.37 -3.01 2.64
CA ASN A 112 11.15 -2.37 3.12
C ASN A 112 9.95 -3.34 3.15
N LEU A 113 9.07 -3.11 4.12
CA LEU A 113 7.72 -3.65 4.13
C LEU A 113 6.78 -2.60 3.51
N GLU A 114 6.12 -2.95 2.42
CA GLU A 114 5.05 -2.12 1.85
C GLU A 114 3.70 -2.45 2.45
N ILE A 115 2.97 -1.40 2.82
CA ILE A 115 1.58 -1.48 3.30
C ILE A 115 0.65 -0.99 2.19
N LEU A 116 -0.25 -1.87 1.74
CA LEU A 116 -1.28 -1.52 0.76
C LEU A 116 -2.69 -1.65 1.38
N GLY A 117 -3.64 -0.91 0.82
CA GLY A 117 -5.02 -0.90 1.29
C GLY A 117 -5.30 0.15 2.38
N ALA A 118 -6.51 0.73 2.36
CA ALA A 118 -6.86 1.87 3.20
C ALA A 118 -6.85 1.54 4.70
N ASP A 119 -7.50 0.43 5.07
CA ASP A 119 -7.73 0.09 6.48
C ASP A 119 -6.46 -0.35 7.20
N VAL A 120 -5.67 -1.24 6.58
CA VAL A 120 -4.39 -1.69 7.17
C VAL A 120 -3.44 -0.53 7.35
N ALA A 121 -3.33 0.36 6.35
CA ALA A 121 -2.48 1.53 6.49
C ALA A 121 -3.00 2.53 7.54
N ALA A 122 -4.31 2.72 7.67
CA ALA A 122 -4.88 3.56 8.71
C ALA A 122 -4.55 3.02 10.11
N GLN A 123 -4.68 1.71 10.32
CA GLN A 123 -4.28 1.05 11.58
C GLN A 123 -2.79 1.22 11.86
N CYS A 124 -1.92 0.98 10.87
CA CYS A 124 -0.49 1.18 11.01
C CYS A 124 -0.12 2.64 11.33
N LEU A 125 -0.76 3.59 10.68
CA LEU A 125 -0.56 5.02 10.95
C LEU A 125 -1.01 5.43 12.35
N GLN A 126 -2.18 4.96 12.81
CA GLN A 126 -2.69 5.23 14.16
C GLN A 126 -1.79 4.67 15.26
N ARG A 127 -1.14 3.54 15.01
CA ARG A 127 -0.20 2.89 15.95
C ARG A 127 1.23 3.41 15.85
N GLY A 128 1.52 4.35 14.91
CA GLY A 128 2.88 4.88 14.70
C GLY A 128 3.87 3.85 14.14
N LEU A 129 3.36 2.83 13.43
CA LEU A 129 4.17 1.77 12.84
C LEU A 129 4.78 2.15 11.48
N VAL A 130 4.28 3.20 10.83
CA VAL A 130 4.74 3.65 9.52
C VAL A 130 5.93 4.59 9.65
N ASP A 131 6.98 4.36 8.88
CA ASP A 131 8.16 5.23 8.80
C ASP A 131 8.05 6.25 7.67
N GLU A 132 7.57 5.83 6.50
CA GLU A 132 7.47 6.69 5.31
C GLU A 132 6.15 6.49 4.56
N ILE A 133 5.74 7.54 3.87
CA ILE A 133 4.63 7.52 2.92
C ILE A 133 5.18 7.90 1.55
N LEU A 134 4.89 7.09 0.53
CA LEU A 134 5.19 7.32 -0.87
C LEU A 134 3.88 7.40 -1.65
N VAL A 135 3.63 8.52 -2.30
CA VAL A 135 2.38 8.77 -3.02
C VAL A 135 2.68 9.16 -4.46
N TYR A 136 2.04 8.46 -5.39
CA TYR A 136 1.98 8.81 -6.80
C TYR A 136 0.70 9.57 -7.06
N VAL A 137 0.77 10.88 -7.20
CA VAL A 137 -0.39 11.72 -7.51
C VAL A 137 -0.60 11.75 -9.01
N LEU A 138 -1.73 11.21 -9.45
CA LEU A 138 -2.13 11.12 -10.84
C LEU A 138 -3.01 12.31 -11.23
N PRO A 139 -2.90 12.82 -12.45
CA PRO A 139 -3.64 13.99 -12.93
C PRO A 139 -5.09 13.65 -13.31
N VAL A 140 -5.86 13.12 -12.36
CA VAL A 140 -7.26 12.72 -12.52
C VAL A 140 -8.06 13.13 -11.28
N LEU A 141 -9.33 13.46 -11.48
CA LEU A 141 -10.32 13.65 -10.43
C LEU A 141 -11.34 12.51 -10.53
N LEU A 142 -11.55 11.79 -9.45
CA LEU A 142 -12.50 10.67 -9.40
C LEU A 142 -13.86 11.09 -8.83
N GLY A 143 -13.89 12.05 -7.92
CA GLY A 143 -15.12 12.57 -7.30
C GLY A 143 -15.70 11.67 -6.22
N ASP A 144 -15.53 10.36 -6.32
CA ASP A 144 -15.99 9.36 -5.34
C ASP A 144 -15.05 8.14 -5.32
N GLY A 145 -15.14 7.30 -4.28
CA GLY A 145 -14.34 6.09 -4.13
C GLY A 145 -13.72 5.94 -2.75
N ILE A 146 -12.63 5.18 -2.67
CA ILE A 146 -11.88 4.92 -1.45
C ILE A 146 -10.83 6.01 -1.26
N ARG A 147 -10.92 6.74 -0.15
CA ARG A 147 -9.97 7.82 0.17
C ARG A 147 -8.61 7.28 0.62
N PHE A 148 -7.59 8.08 0.37
CA PHE A 148 -6.23 7.84 0.87
C PHE A 148 -6.19 7.71 2.40
N SER A 149 -6.88 8.58 3.12
CA SER A 149 -6.99 8.54 4.58
C SER A 149 -8.40 8.18 5.01
N SER A 150 -8.51 7.21 5.93
CA SER A 150 -9.79 6.82 6.50
C SER A 150 -10.38 7.93 7.39
N PRO A 151 -11.71 8.09 7.41
CA PRO A 151 -12.36 8.99 8.34
C PRO A 151 -11.97 8.68 9.81
N GLY A 152 -11.71 9.71 10.60
CA GLY A 152 -11.33 9.54 12.01
C GLY A 152 -9.84 9.31 12.28
N LEU A 153 -9.00 9.28 11.24
CA LEU A 153 -7.55 9.29 11.43
C LEU A 153 -7.14 10.57 12.15
N ALA A 154 -6.43 10.45 13.27
CA ALA A 154 -5.89 11.60 13.99
C ALA A 154 -4.86 12.35 13.11
N ARG A 155 -4.63 13.63 13.43
CA ARG A 155 -3.59 14.40 12.76
C ARG A 155 -2.24 13.74 12.92
N ILE A 156 -1.56 13.55 11.79
CA ILE A 156 -0.18 13.03 11.71
C ILE A 156 0.65 14.06 10.95
N ASP A 157 1.73 14.52 11.56
CA ASP A 157 2.62 15.47 10.92
C ASP A 157 3.65 14.72 10.06
N LEU A 158 3.84 15.21 8.85
CA LEU A 158 4.74 14.65 7.86
C LEU A 158 5.92 15.59 7.60
N GLU A 159 7.10 15.03 7.41
CA GLU A 159 8.30 15.74 6.98
C GLU A 159 8.56 15.43 5.50
N PRO A 160 8.56 16.42 4.61
CA PRO A 160 8.88 16.19 3.21
C PRO A 160 10.30 15.65 3.06
N LEU A 161 10.47 14.57 2.30
CA LEU A 161 11.76 13.98 1.96
C LEU A 161 12.13 14.27 0.52
N ASP A 162 11.19 14.07 -0.40
CA ASP A 162 11.40 14.25 -1.83
C ASP A 162 10.10 14.58 -2.56
N SER A 163 10.24 15.27 -3.70
CA SER A 163 9.15 15.56 -4.62
C SER A 163 9.72 15.55 -6.04
N THR A 164 9.32 14.56 -6.82
CA THR A 164 9.79 14.37 -8.20
C THR A 164 8.62 14.20 -9.16
N ARG A 165 8.92 14.19 -10.45
CA ARG A 165 7.94 13.99 -11.51
C ARG A 165 8.46 12.96 -12.51
N SER A 166 7.61 11.98 -12.84
CA SER A 166 7.81 11.06 -13.95
C SER A 166 6.62 11.17 -14.91
N GLY A 167 6.87 11.62 -16.13
CA GLY A 167 5.80 11.82 -17.09
C GLY A 167 4.66 12.72 -16.56
N ALA A 168 3.46 12.15 -16.45
CA ALA A 168 2.28 12.82 -15.93
C ALA A 168 2.16 12.70 -14.40
N VAL A 169 2.93 11.82 -13.76
CA VAL A 169 2.81 11.49 -12.33
C VAL A 169 3.68 12.39 -11.48
N THR A 170 3.14 12.93 -10.39
CA THR A 170 3.90 13.62 -9.35
C THR A 170 4.12 12.67 -8.18
N ILE A 171 5.38 12.44 -7.82
CA ILE A 171 5.80 11.50 -6.78
C ILE A 171 6.16 12.31 -5.54
N LEU A 172 5.51 12.01 -4.41
CA LEU A 172 5.73 12.67 -3.14
C LEU A 172 6.18 11.63 -2.11
N ARG A 173 7.28 11.94 -1.40
CA ARG A 173 7.80 11.10 -0.33
C ARG A 173 7.90 11.87 0.96
N PHE A 174 7.37 11.28 2.04
CA PHE A 174 7.34 11.89 3.36
C PHE A 174 7.83 10.91 4.41
N ARG A 175 8.51 11.43 5.43
CA ARG A 175 8.72 10.73 6.70
C ARG A 175 7.54 10.99 7.63
N VAL A 176 7.03 9.94 8.26
CA VAL A 176 6.02 10.06 9.31
C VAL A 176 6.70 10.49 10.61
N ARG A 177 6.30 11.63 11.17
CA ARG A 177 6.80 12.08 12.46
C ARG A 177 6.15 11.26 13.57
N LYS A 178 6.95 10.46 14.27
CA LYS A 178 6.46 9.75 15.46
C LYS A 178 6.12 10.79 16.53
N GLN A 179 4.90 10.71 17.06
CA GLN A 179 4.50 11.59 18.16
C GLN A 179 5.36 11.25 19.37
N SER A 180 6.10 12.22 19.88
CA SER A 180 6.76 12.08 21.17
C SER A 180 5.68 11.92 22.24
N SER A 181 5.67 10.79 22.95
CA SER A 181 4.81 10.61 24.11
C SER A 181 5.05 11.79 25.08
N ARG A 182 4.04 12.60 25.30
CA ARG A 182 4.05 13.62 26.36
C ARG A 182 3.76 12.97 27.69
#